data_94125fda78e34ab7b5ce6707245e75dd
#
_entry.id   94125fda78e34ab7b5ce6707245e75dd
#
_cell.length_a   1.000
_cell.length_b   1.000
_cell.length_c   1.000
_cell.angle_alpha   90.00
_cell.angle_beta   90.00
_cell.angle_gamma   90.00
#
_symmetry.space_group_name_H-M   'P 1'
#
loop_
_entity.id
_entity.type
_entity.pdbx_description
1 polymer ?
#
loop_
_entity_poly.entity_id
_entity_poly.type
_entity_poly.pdbx_seq_one_letter_code
_entity_poly.pdbx_strand_id
1 'polypeptide(L)'
;TMENRHNIWMPIIPLAIGIIYMVMFLMDHDMLLHRLFKTTEVIGFIFPAFMEALIQAGLFPTNDGYENLWKIFGLQGGIMDNDGRVLFESDSSISVSKDMIREAEAFAVLLQNGNLVLGSHAIGGGYVYWLKDLTEINEINNKLAELGKILEEDNALLCEEKIIAENKSQIQLKNRIYDSIYSQIAPQLRHLENILETVPDEEDVFEEKMKYGAVLVVFIKRCSNLILLMHQKEKISTGEFQIAVEESLRYIRLNGVRAIENIESDMELSGSQILFMYTFFENVTELILGKCTDLLVSFECSEEICLRIEAQVKDITVPMNFMYDRIEEFSGVLQIENEQDTIFLTLTLPGNLPVEDKNDIV
;
A
#
# COMPACT_ATOMS: atom_id res chain seq x y z
N THR A 1 -32.68 27.91 44.92
CA THR A 1 -33.73 27.57 43.96
C THR A 1 -34.93 28.41 44.19
N MET A 2 -34.90 29.66 43.74
CA MET A 2 -36.14 30.48 43.60
C MET A 2 -36.78 30.08 42.28
N GLU A 3 -37.77 29.22 42.35
CA GLU A 3 -38.74 28.98 41.30
C GLU A 3 -39.53 30.27 41.11
N ASN A 4 -39.07 31.13 40.19
CA ASN A 4 -39.87 32.23 39.70
C ASN A 4 -40.99 31.60 38.85
N ARG A 5 -42.07 31.19 39.47
CA ARG A 5 -43.32 30.86 38.80
C ARG A 5 -43.80 32.17 38.14
N HIS A 6 -43.43 32.36 36.89
CA HIS A 6 -44.05 33.35 36.07
C HIS A 6 -45.56 33.15 36.15
N ASN A 7 -46.24 34.11 36.79
CA ASN A 7 -47.66 33.98 37.04
C ASN A 7 -48.42 34.26 35.73
N ILE A 8 -48.62 33.16 34.97
CA ILE A 8 -49.29 33.19 33.65
C ILE A 8 -50.65 33.92 33.71
N TRP A 9 -51.21 34.06 34.90
CA TRP A 9 -52.45 34.76 35.10
C TRP A 9 -52.31 36.30 35.07
N MET A 10 -51.13 36.84 35.21
CA MET A 10 -50.91 38.30 35.22
C MET A 10 -51.32 39.01 33.92
N PRO A 11 -50.93 38.53 32.71
CA PRO A 11 -51.41 39.16 31.47
C PRO A 11 -52.90 38.88 31.18
N ILE A 12 -53.47 37.81 31.76
CA ILE A 12 -54.87 37.45 31.53
C ILE A 12 -55.84 38.44 32.21
N ILE A 13 -55.46 39.03 33.36
CA ILE A 13 -56.26 39.92 34.08
C ILE A 13 -56.62 41.22 33.25
N PRO A 14 -55.67 42.03 32.71
CA PRO A 14 -55.98 43.20 31.90
C PRO A 14 -56.69 42.84 30.59
N LEU A 15 -56.35 41.65 29.98
CA LEU A 15 -57.04 41.15 28.79
C LEU A 15 -58.53 40.86 29.10
N ALA A 16 -58.82 40.17 30.21
CA ALA A 16 -60.19 39.89 30.64
C ALA A 16 -60.95 41.13 30.94
N ILE A 17 -60.34 42.12 31.63
CA ILE A 17 -60.93 43.41 31.91
C ILE A 17 -61.24 44.16 30.57
N GLY A 18 -60.34 44.13 29.59
CA GLY A 18 -60.51 44.68 28.27
C GLY A 18 -61.68 44.06 27.51
N ILE A 19 -61.78 42.71 27.54
CA ILE A 19 -62.87 41.97 26.91
C ILE A 19 -64.21 42.28 27.59
N ILE A 20 -64.26 42.27 28.93
CA ILE A 20 -65.47 42.61 29.70
C ILE A 20 -65.90 44.03 29.37
N TYR A 21 -64.98 44.99 29.36
CA TYR A 21 -65.30 46.41 29.00
C TYR A 21 -65.80 46.45 27.56
N MET A 22 -65.21 45.78 26.59
CA MET A 22 -65.62 45.73 25.19
C MET A 22 -67.03 45.15 25.05
N VAL A 23 -67.38 44.10 25.78
CA VAL A 23 -68.73 43.52 25.80
C VAL A 23 -69.75 44.47 26.42
N MET A 24 -69.38 45.04 27.56
CA MET A 24 -70.24 46.05 28.20
C MET A 24 -70.47 47.28 27.29
N PHE A 25 -69.42 47.69 26.55
CA PHE A 25 -69.54 48.85 25.62
C PHE A 25 -70.43 48.52 24.41
N LEU A 26 -70.44 47.30 23.93
CA LEU A 26 -71.29 46.82 22.84
C LEU A 26 -72.75 46.64 23.28
N MET A 27 -72.96 46.34 24.59
CA MET A 27 -74.30 46.17 25.17
C MET A 27 -74.90 47.46 25.79
N ASP A 28 -74.11 48.58 25.80
CA ASP A 28 -74.54 49.85 26.40
C ASP A 28 -75.56 50.53 25.51
N HIS A 29 -76.81 50.17 25.73
CA HIS A 29 -77.98 50.74 25.00
C HIS A 29 -78.27 52.19 25.36
N ASP A 30 -77.87 52.64 26.55
CA ASP A 30 -78.17 54.01 27.05
C ASP A 30 -76.96 54.96 26.87
N MET A 31 -75.86 54.55 26.26
CA MET A 31 -74.61 55.30 26.03
C MET A 31 -73.99 55.90 27.29
N LEU A 32 -74.24 55.34 28.45
CA LEU A 32 -73.77 55.82 29.73
C LEU A 32 -72.27 55.67 29.91
N LEU A 33 -71.69 54.52 29.50
CA LEU A 33 -70.28 54.29 29.49
C LEU A 33 -69.55 55.16 28.46
N HIS A 34 -70.13 55.46 27.32
CA HIS A 34 -69.61 56.40 26.33
C HIS A 34 -69.53 57.84 26.85
N ARG A 35 -70.37 58.25 27.83
CA ARG A 35 -70.34 59.57 28.49
C ARG A 35 -69.26 59.65 29.54
N LEU A 36 -68.95 58.56 30.20
CA LEU A 36 -67.94 58.52 31.30
C LEU A 36 -66.49 58.37 30.80
N PHE A 37 -66.28 57.55 29.80
CA PHE A 37 -64.96 57.31 29.26
C PHE A 37 -64.99 57.25 27.73
N LYS A 38 -64.07 57.96 27.08
CA LYS A 38 -63.84 57.78 25.63
C LYS A 38 -63.14 56.49 25.40
N THR A 39 -63.53 55.76 24.37
CA THR A 39 -62.93 54.48 23.98
C THR A 39 -61.40 54.56 23.87
N THR A 40 -60.89 55.68 23.38
CA THR A 40 -59.45 55.95 23.26
C THR A 40 -58.72 56.01 24.61
N GLU A 41 -59.39 56.53 25.66
CA GLU A 41 -58.81 56.64 26.99
C GLU A 41 -58.69 55.23 27.66
N VAL A 42 -59.71 54.41 27.48
CA VAL A 42 -59.73 53.06 28.03
C VAL A 42 -58.70 52.19 27.36
N ILE A 43 -58.56 52.26 26.03
CA ILE A 43 -57.51 51.56 25.31
C ILE A 43 -56.11 52.04 25.76
N GLY A 44 -56.02 53.40 25.97
CA GLY A 44 -54.78 54.01 26.46
C GLY A 44 -54.32 53.53 27.85
N PHE A 45 -55.25 53.05 28.73
CA PHE A 45 -54.91 52.47 30.04
C PHE A 45 -54.73 50.94 29.97
N ILE A 46 -55.59 50.24 29.26
CA ILE A 46 -55.54 48.75 29.21
C ILE A 46 -54.31 48.27 28.42
N PHE A 47 -53.96 48.93 27.32
CA PHE A 47 -52.79 48.47 26.52
C PHE A 47 -51.48 48.57 27.25
N PRO A 48 -51.07 49.63 27.92
CA PRO A 48 -49.86 49.67 28.74
C PRO A 48 -49.91 48.69 29.92
N ALA A 49 -51.05 48.53 30.61
CA ALA A 49 -51.20 47.56 31.68
C ALA A 49 -51.03 46.08 31.17
N PHE A 50 -51.55 45.80 29.96
CA PHE A 50 -51.36 44.49 29.32
C PHE A 50 -49.92 44.27 28.90
N MET A 51 -49.29 45.31 28.33
CA MET A 51 -47.83 45.18 27.96
C MET A 51 -46.98 45.03 29.19
N GLU A 52 -47.23 45.73 30.29
CA GLU A 52 -46.51 45.54 31.54
C GLU A 52 -46.71 44.12 32.12
N ALA A 53 -47.95 43.62 32.06
CA ALA A 53 -48.20 42.22 32.47
C ALA A 53 -47.49 41.17 31.61
N LEU A 54 -47.36 41.39 30.29
CA LEU A 54 -46.57 40.52 29.40
C LEU A 54 -45.08 40.59 29.73
N ILE A 55 -44.54 41.74 30.05
CA ILE A 55 -43.17 41.93 30.51
C ILE A 55 -42.92 41.17 31.80
N GLN A 56 -43.79 41.35 32.82
CA GLN A 56 -43.69 40.67 34.12
C GLN A 56 -43.89 39.14 34.02
N ALA A 57 -44.68 38.69 33.04
CA ALA A 57 -44.84 37.27 32.72
C ALA A 57 -43.65 36.68 32.01
N GLY A 58 -42.63 37.48 31.61
CA GLY A 58 -41.43 37.02 30.89
C GLY A 58 -41.70 36.68 29.44
N LEU A 59 -42.85 37.12 28.86
CA LEU A 59 -43.16 36.86 27.45
C LEU A 59 -42.45 37.84 26.50
N PHE A 60 -41.99 38.99 27.04
CA PHE A 60 -41.10 39.91 26.34
C PHE A 60 -39.71 39.88 26.98
N PRO A 61 -38.64 39.83 26.19
CA PRO A 61 -37.28 39.93 26.73
C PRO A 61 -37.08 41.35 27.30
N THR A 62 -36.83 41.41 28.59
CA THR A 62 -36.47 42.64 29.30
C THR A 62 -34.99 42.63 29.62
N ASN A 63 -34.41 43.78 29.89
CA ASN A 63 -33.02 43.86 30.39
C ASN A 63 -32.86 43.42 31.84
N ASP A 64 -33.94 42.99 32.50
CA ASP A 64 -33.88 42.48 33.86
C ASP A 64 -33.38 41.03 33.86
N GLY A 65 -32.39 40.73 34.70
CA GLY A 65 -31.88 39.38 34.91
C GLY A 65 -30.80 38.90 33.90
N TYR A 66 -30.22 39.81 33.08
CA TYR A 66 -29.09 39.46 32.23
C TYR A 66 -27.90 38.87 32.99
N GLU A 67 -27.71 39.20 34.26
CA GLU A 67 -26.73 38.62 35.18
C GLU A 67 -26.88 37.09 35.32
N ASN A 68 -28.13 36.63 35.36
CA ASN A 68 -28.41 35.20 35.44
C ASN A 68 -28.12 34.48 34.12
N LEU A 69 -28.28 35.13 32.99
CA LEU A 69 -27.93 34.56 31.70
C LEU A 69 -26.42 34.33 31.58
N TRP A 70 -25.59 35.28 32.00
CA TRP A 70 -24.14 35.12 32.03
C TRP A 70 -23.71 33.93 32.89
N LYS A 71 -24.35 33.77 34.06
CA LYS A 71 -24.07 32.61 34.96
C LYS A 71 -24.51 31.29 34.35
N ILE A 72 -25.65 31.24 33.67
CA ILE A 72 -26.17 30.01 33.06
C ILE A 72 -25.31 29.58 31.89
N PHE A 73 -24.86 30.52 31.07
CA PHE A 73 -24.00 30.21 29.92
C PHE A 73 -22.54 29.99 30.29
N GLY A 74 -22.13 30.19 31.57
CA GLY A 74 -20.76 30.01 32.01
C GLY A 74 -19.75 30.92 31.28
N LEU A 75 -20.25 32.02 30.69
CA LEU A 75 -19.40 32.95 29.96
C LEU A 75 -18.70 33.86 30.97
N GLN A 76 -17.39 33.90 30.90
CA GLN A 76 -16.59 34.88 31.62
C GLN A 76 -16.55 36.17 30.77
N GLY A 77 -16.88 37.31 31.39
CA GLY A 77 -16.89 38.57 30.69
C GLY A 77 -17.68 39.65 31.42
N GLY A 78 -17.94 40.78 30.78
CA GLY A 78 -18.61 41.90 31.42
C GLY A 78 -19.04 42.97 30.44
N ILE A 79 -19.58 44.03 31.02
CA ILE A 79 -20.03 45.25 30.32
C ILE A 79 -19.30 46.45 30.95
N MET A 80 -18.67 47.25 30.11
CA MET A 80 -17.95 48.47 30.51
C MET A 80 -18.53 49.66 29.78
N ASP A 81 -18.68 50.81 30.49
CA ASP A 81 -19.10 52.05 29.87
C ASP A 81 -17.99 52.72 29.04
N ASN A 82 -18.32 53.79 28.35
CA ASN A 82 -17.36 54.54 27.54
C ASN A 82 -16.28 55.25 28.39
N ASP A 83 -16.48 55.41 29.68
CA ASP A 83 -15.54 56.04 30.62
C ASP A 83 -14.57 54.98 31.23
N GLY A 84 -14.80 53.67 30.97
CA GLY A 84 -14.00 52.61 31.51
C GLY A 84 -14.47 52.07 32.84
N ARG A 85 -15.69 52.38 33.26
CA ARG A 85 -16.30 51.85 34.47
C ARG A 85 -16.98 50.54 34.14
N VAL A 86 -16.68 49.49 34.92
CA VAL A 86 -17.34 48.20 34.82
C VAL A 86 -18.76 48.32 35.32
N LEU A 87 -19.73 48.12 34.46
CA LEU A 87 -21.18 48.14 34.82
C LEU A 87 -21.59 46.74 35.33
N PHE A 88 -21.06 45.71 34.72
CA PHE A 88 -21.28 44.31 35.11
C PHE A 88 -20.03 43.50 34.80
N GLU A 89 -19.70 42.60 35.71
CA GLU A 89 -18.60 41.62 35.51
C GLU A 89 -19.07 40.27 36.08
N SER A 90 -18.82 39.21 35.28
CA SER A 90 -19.00 37.84 35.78
C SER A 90 -17.87 37.52 36.79
N ASP A 91 -18.03 36.46 37.59
CA ASP A 91 -17.05 36.02 38.63
C ASP A 91 -15.65 35.69 38.05
N SER A 92 -15.13 36.48 37.14
CA SER A 92 -13.79 36.29 36.57
C SER A 92 -12.76 37.09 37.36
N SER A 93 -11.72 36.41 37.80
CA SER A 93 -10.63 36.98 38.57
C SER A 93 -9.61 37.81 37.72
N ILE A 94 -9.92 38.09 36.48
CA ILE A 94 -9.01 38.75 35.53
C ILE A 94 -9.48 40.17 35.30
N SER A 95 -8.69 41.14 35.76
CA SER A 95 -8.94 42.56 35.49
C SER A 95 -8.55 42.87 34.04
N VAL A 96 -9.54 43.27 33.24
CA VAL A 96 -9.35 43.69 31.84
C VAL A 96 -9.31 45.20 31.77
N SER A 97 -8.27 45.77 31.16
CA SER A 97 -8.19 47.23 30.99
C SER A 97 -9.04 47.72 29.81
N LYS A 98 -9.45 48.99 29.84
CA LYS A 98 -10.19 49.60 28.76
C LYS A 98 -9.44 49.52 27.42
N ASP A 99 -8.12 49.70 27.44
CA ASP A 99 -7.32 49.67 26.21
C ASP A 99 -7.32 48.30 25.60
N MET A 100 -7.24 47.22 26.41
CA MET A 100 -7.31 45.83 25.94
C MET A 100 -8.70 45.51 25.36
N ILE A 101 -9.77 46.02 25.95
CA ILE A 101 -11.13 45.81 25.43
C ILE A 101 -11.29 46.53 24.07
N ARG A 102 -10.72 47.73 23.91
CA ARG A 102 -10.73 48.45 22.63
C ARG A 102 -9.94 47.74 21.55
N GLU A 103 -8.79 47.18 21.91
CA GLU A 103 -7.97 46.38 20.99
C GLU A 103 -8.69 45.10 20.58
N ALA A 104 -9.38 44.46 21.53
CA ALA A 104 -10.15 43.24 21.32
C ALA A 104 -11.38 43.40 20.40
N GLU A 105 -11.83 44.63 20.14
CA GLU A 105 -12.88 44.92 19.15
C GLU A 105 -12.41 44.71 17.72
N ALA A 106 -11.13 45.04 17.44
CA ALA A 106 -10.54 44.87 16.10
C ALA A 106 -9.94 43.46 15.90
N PHE A 107 -9.26 42.95 16.93
CA PHE A 107 -8.60 41.64 16.90
C PHE A 107 -8.68 40.98 18.28
N ALA A 108 -9.00 39.67 18.29
CA ALA A 108 -9.02 38.94 19.54
C ALA A 108 -7.65 39.01 20.25
N VAL A 109 -7.64 39.45 21.50
CA VAL A 109 -6.41 39.61 22.31
C VAL A 109 -6.14 38.34 23.10
N LEU A 110 -4.93 37.78 22.91
CA LEU A 110 -4.47 36.60 23.67
C LEU A 110 -3.94 37.00 25.03
N LEU A 111 -4.47 36.43 26.07
CA LEU A 111 -4.05 36.62 27.46
C LEU A 111 -3.47 35.35 28.04
N GLN A 112 -2.71 35.45 29.15
CA GLN A 112 -2.13 34.30 29.86
C GLN A 112 -1.40 33.30 28.96
N ASN A 113 -0.42 33.78 28.19
CA ASN A 113 0.37 32.96 27.27
C ASN A 113 -0.46 32.22 26.20
N GLY A 114 -1.61 32.77 25.79
CA GLY A 114 -2.42 32.19 24.75
C GLY A 114 -3.53 31.25 25.25
N ASN A 115 -3.67 31.06 26.56
CA ASN A 115 -4.71 30.19 27.11
C ASN A 115 -6.07 30.87 27.23
N LEU A 116 -6.13 32.20 27.22
CA LEU A 116 -7.38 32.97 27.25
C LEU A 116 -7.44 33.91 26.04
N VAL A 117 -8.61 33.99 25.45
CA VAL A 117 -8.90 34.93 24.35
C VAL A 117 -9.96 35.95 24.84
N LEU A 118 -9.55 37.21 24.80
CA LEU A 118 -10.47 38.33 25.02
C LEU A 118 -11.08 38.77 23.68
N GLY A 119 -12.39 38.72 23.61
CA GLY A 119 -13.17 39.35 22.54
C GLY A 119 -14.02 40.49 23.09
N SER A 120 -14.27 41.51 22.31
CA SER A 120 -15.18 42.60 22.67
C SER A 120 -16.02 43.08 21.49
N HIS A 121 -17.12 43.78 21.81
CA HIS A 121 -17.95 44.41 20.83
C HIS A 121 -18.54 45.71 21.39
N ALA A 122 -18.51 46.75 20.59
CA ALA A 122 -19.08 48.03 20.98
C ALA A 122 -20.63 47.96 21.02
N ILE A 123 -21.22 48.51 22.08
CA ILE A 123 -22.68 48.63 22.26
C ILE A 123 -23.08 50.09 22.48
N GLY A 124 -24.37 50.41 22.39
CA GLY A 124 -24.86 51.78 22.61
C GLY A 124 -24.63 52.24 24.04
N GLY A 125 -23.44 52.80 24.33
CA GLY A 125 -23.07 53.33 25.66
C GLY A 125 -21.83 52.69 26.27
N GLY A 126 -21.18 51.76 25.61
CA GLY A 126 -19.99 51.09 26.13
C GLY A 126 -19.53 49.91 25.29
N TYR A 127 -18.94 48.92 25.95
CA TYR A 127 -18.40 47.69 25.38
C TYR A 127 -18.91 46.48 26.16
N VAL A 128 -19.28 45.43 25.43
CA VAL A 128 -19.43 44.09 26.00
C VAL A 128 -18.14 43.32 25.69
N TYR A 129 -17.58 42.62 26.68
CA TYR A 129 -16.42 41.80 26.49
C TYR A 129 -16.60 40.39 27.06
N TRP A 130 -15.94 39.42 26.49
CA TRP A 130 -15.96 38.02 26.93
C TRP A 130 -14.57 37.39 26.88
N LEU A 131 -14.34 36.45 27.78
CA LEU A 131 -13.13 35.66 27.87
C LEU A 131 -13.46 34.23 27.49
N LYS A 132 -12.69 33.66 26.58
CA LYS A 132 -12.79 32.25 26.18
C LYS A 132 -11.55 31.53 26.62
N ASP A 133 -11.71 30.48 27.45
CA ASP A 133 -10.63 29.62 27.87
C ASP A 133 -10.28 28.62 26.75
N LEU A 134 -9.02 28.62 26.34
CA LEU A 134 -8.45 27.75 25.33
C LEU A 134 -7.47 26.71 25.94
N THR A 135 -7.36 26.62 27.26
CA THR A 135 -6.39 25.75 27.94
C THR A 135 -6.51 24.31 27.45
N GLU A 136 -7.72 23.75 27.47
CA GLU A 136 -7.99 22.39 27.02
C GLU A 136 -7.68 22.20 25.54
N ILE A 137 -8.03 23.18 24.69
CA ILE A 137 -7.76 23.17 23.25
C ILE A 137 -6.25 23.16 22.98
N ASN A 138 -5.52 24.01 23.71
CA ASN A 138 -4.06 24.08 23.57
C ASN A 138 -3.38 22.80 24.07
N GLU A 139 -3.86 22.18 25.15
CA GLU A 139 -3.37 20.89 25.60
C GLU A 139 -3.60 19.78 24.58
N ILE A 140 -4.81 19.75 23.97
CA ILE A 140 -5.13 18.77 22.91
C ILE A 140 -4.24 19.01 21.69
N ASN A 141 -4.06 20.27 21.27
CA ASN A 141 -3.18 20.59 20.14
C ASN A 141 -1.73 20.18 20.38
N ASN A 142 -1.22 20.39 21.59
CA ASN A 142 0.13 19.94 21.96
C ASN A 142 0.26 18.43 21.93
N LYS A 143 -0.73 17.69 22.45
CA LYS A 143 -0.76 16.21 22.36
C LYS A 143 -0.85 15.73 20.92
N LEU A 144 -1.64 16.39 20.08
CA LEU A 144 -1.73 16.06 18.66
C LEU A 144 -0.39 16.28 17.94
N ALA A 145 0.31 17.37 18.27
CA ALA A 145 1.64 17.64 17.69
C ALA A 145 2.69 16.60 18.13
N GLU A 146 2.63 16.16 19.40
CA GLU A 146 3.50 15.10 19.92
C GLU A 146 3.21 13.75 19.25
N LEU A 147 1.93 13.36 19.16
CA LEU A 147 1.52 12.15 18.47
C LEU A 147 1.88 12.18 16.97
N GLY A 148 1.77 13.34 16.35
CA GLY A 148 2.21 13.53 14.96
C GLY A 148 3.69 13.22 14.77
N LYS A 149 4.55 13.68 15.69
CA LYS A 149 5.99 13.36 15.68
C LYS A 149 6.27 11.87 15.82
N ILE A 150 5.61 11.22 16.80
CA ILE A 150 5.77 9.78 17.03
C ILE A 150 5.36 9.01 15.77
N LEU A 151 4.24 9.40 15.15
CA LEU A 151 3.76 8.75 13.94
C LEU A 151 4.72 8.93 12.74
N GLU A 152 5.36 10.10 12.61
CA GLU A 152 6.40 10.34 11.59
C GLU A 152 7.63 9.44 11.82
N GLU A 153 8.09 9.32 13.07
CA GLU A 153 9.20 8.45 13.44
C GLU A 153 8.88 6.98 13.18
N ASP A 154 7.71 6.50 13.58
CA ASP A 154 7.26 5.12 13.32
C ASP A 154 7.13 4.83 11.83
N ASN A 155 6.58 5.75 11.04
CA ASN A 155 6.49 5.60 9.60
C ASN A 155 7.89 5.53 8.93
N ALA A 156 8.84 6.33 9.41
CA ALA A 156 10.21 6.27 8.91
C ALA A 156 10.86 4.90 9.20
N LEU A 157 10.69 4.37 10.42
CA LEU A 157 11.17 3.04 10.80
C LEU A 157 10.53 1.93 9.96
N LEU A 158 9.21 1.97 9.76
CA LEU A 158 8.50 1.01 8.91
C LEU A 158 8.99 1.03 7.45
N CYS A 159 9.30 2.21 6.92
CA CYS A 159 9.89 2.34 5.59
C CYS A 159 11.29 1.70 5.52
N GLU A 160 12.14 1.90 6.52
CA GLU A 160 13.46 1.26 6.60
C GLU A 160 13.34 -0.26 6.73
N GLU A 161 12.48 -0.76 7.60
CA GLU A 161 12.23 -2.20 7.76
C GLU A 161 11.75 -2.85 6.45
N LYS A 162 10.86 -2.17 5.71
CA LYS A 162 10.40 -2.63 4.40
C LYS A 162 11.55 -2.74 3.39
N ILE A 163 12.40 -1.73 3.31
CA ILE A 163 13.58 -1.74 2.41
C ILE A 163 14.53 -2.89 2.78
N ILE A 164 14.78 -3.11 4.06
CA ILE A 164 15.62 -4.21 4.54
C ILE A 164 15.01 -5.57 4.18
N ALA A 165 13.68 -5.74 4.39
CA ALA A 165 12.98 -6.97 4.06
C ALA A 165 13.00 -7.26 2.55
N GLU A 166 12.77 -6.24 1.70
CA GLU A 166 12.87 -6.35 0.24
C GLU A 166 14.29 -6.75 -0.21
N ASN A 167 15.32 -6.09 0.31
CA ASN A 167 16.71 -6.42 0.02
C ASN A 167 17.07 -7.85 0.45
N LYS A 168 16.64 -8.27 1.65
CA LYS A 168 16.83 -9.62 2.13
C LYS A 168 16.17 -10.66 1.22
N SER A 169 14.92 -10.39 0.81
CA SER A 169 14.19 -11.27 -0.12
C SER A 169 14.93 -11.40 -1.47
N GLN A 170 15.40 -10.27 -2.02
CA GLN A 170 16.18 -10.28 -3.27
C GLN A 170 17.50 -11.07 -3.15
N ILE A 171 18.22 -10.93 -2.04
CA ILE A 171 19.45 -11.68 -1.77
C ILE A 171 19.14 -13.17 -1.65
N GLN A 172 18.07 -13.54 -0.94
CA GLN A 172 17.66 -14.93 -0.83
C GLN A 172 17.28 -15.54 -2.18
N LEU A 173 16.56 -14.79 -3.03
CA LEU A 173 16.24 -15.23 -4.38
C LEU A 173 17.51 -15.45 -5.21
N LYS A 174 18.45 -14.50 -5.19
CA LYS A 174 19.74 -14.66 -5.89
C LYS A 174 20.51 -15.88 -5.40
N ASN A 175 20.58 -16.10 -4.09
CA ASN A 175 21.26 -17.26 -3.53
C ASN A 175 20.60 -18.57 -3.99
N ARG A 176 19.27 -18.67 -3.99
CA ARG A 176 18.56 -19.85 -4.51
C ARG A 176 18.90 -20.12 -5.98
N ILE A 177 18.97 -19.06 -6.80
CA ILE A 177 19.36 -19.18 -8.22
C ILE A 177 20.81 -19.69 -8.32
N TYR A 178 21.73 -19.13 -7.56
CA TYR A 178 23.14 -19.59 -7.56
C TYR A 178 23.27 -21.05 -7.07
N ASP A 179 22.54 -21.42 -6.03
CA ASP A 179 22.53 -22.80 -5.52
C ASP A 179 21.97 -23.77 -6.57
N SER A 180 20.90 -23.38 -7.27
CA SER A 180 20.33 -24.16 -8.37
C SER A 180 21.33 -24.32 -9.53
N ILE A 181 21.98 -23.24 -9.94
CA ILE A 181 23.03 -23.29 -10.97
C ILE A 181 24.16 -24.22 -10.52
N TYR A 182 24.70 -23.99 -9.31
CA TYR A 182 25.82 -24.76 -8.79
C TYR A 182 25.50 -26.24 -8.68
N SER A 183 24.33 -26.62 -8.16
CA SER A 183 23.92 -28.01 -8.06
C SER A 183 23.88 -28.72 -9.40
N GLN A 184 23.45 -28.01 -10.45
CA GLN A 184 23.35 -28.57 -11.80
C GLN A 184 24.72 -28.70 -12.50
N ILE A 185 25.64 -27.75 -12.33
CA ILE A 185 26.93 -27.71 -13.01
C ILE A 185 28.10 -28.27 -12.20
N ALA A 186 27.90 -28.60 -10.91
CA ALA A 186 28.97 -29.08 -10.02
C ALA A 186 29.71 -30.35 -10.54
N PRO A 187 29.06 -31.32 -11.20
CA PRO A 187 29.76 -32.45 -11.79
C PRO A 187 30.76 -32.01 -12.87
N GLN A 188 30.33 -31.13 -13.78
CA GLN A 188 31.16 -30.63 -14.89
C GLN A 188 32.28 -29.72 -14.39
N LEU A 189 32.02 -28.90 -13.36
CA LEU A 189 33.08 -28.12 -12.72
C LEU A 189 34.17 -28.99 -12.13
N ARG A 190 33.80 -30.07 -11.41
CA ARG A 190 34.77 -30.99 -10.86
C ARG A 190 35.53 -31.74 -11.96
N HIS A 191 34.85 -32.11 -13.06
CA HIS A 191 35.50 -32.74 -14.19
C HIS A 191 36.51 -31.80 -14.85
N LEU A 192 36.13 -30.52 -15.05
CA LEU A 192 37.03 -29.49 -15.58
C LEU A 192 38.24 -29.26 -14.65
N GLU A 193 38.03 -29.18 -13.33
CA GLU A 193 39.09 -29.04 -12.34
C GLU A 193 40.10 -30.20 -12.43
N ASN A 194 39.61 -31.43 -12.49
CA ASN A 194 40.47 -32.62 -12.67
C ASN A 194 41.28 -32.57 -13.97
N ILE A 195 40.70 -32.10 -15.07
CA ILE A 195 41.42 -31.93 -16.34
C ILE A 195 42.55 -30.90 -16.18
N LEU A 196 42.29 -29.78 -15.55
CA LEU A 196 43.25 -28.69 -15.36
C LEU A 196 44.38 -29.08 -14.41
N GLU A 197 44.08 -29.85 -13.37
CA GLU A 197 45.09 -30.34 -12.40
C GLU A 197 45.99 -31.43 -12.99
N THR A 198 45.49 -32.21 -13.95
CA THR A 198 46.20 -33.35 -14.54
C THR A 198 46.79 -33.07 -15.91
N VAL A 199 47.01 -31.79 -16.25
CA VAL A 199 47.56 -31.39 -17.54
C VAL A 199 49.04 -31.85 -17.64
N PRO A 200 49.40 -32.67 -18.62
CA PRO A 200 50.79 -33.08 -18.81
C PRO A 200 51.59 -32.04 -19.60
N ASP A 201 52.90 -32.10 -19.51
CA ASP A 201 53.83 -31.23 -20.24
C ASP A 201 53.94 -31.54 -21.75
N GLU A 202 53.33 -32.64 -22.22
CA GLU A 202 53.31 -33.02 -23.64
C GLU A 202 52.30 -32.19 -24.42
N GLU A 203 52.75 -31.47 -25.45
CA GLU A 203 51.96 -30.47 -26.19
C GLU A 203 50.71 -31.06 -26.86
N ASP A 204 50.82 -32.26 -27.45
CA ASP A 204 49.67 -32.92 -28.11
C ASP A 204 48.55 -33.30 -27.13
N VAL A 205 48.95 -33.87 -25.98
CA VAL A 205 48.00 -34.27 -24.91
C VAL A 205 47.41 -33.05 -24.21
N PHE A 206 48.20 -31.98 -24.08
CA PHE A 206 47.73 -30.69 -23.58
C PHE A 206 46.62 -30.13 -24.49
N GLU A 207 46.87 -30.08 -25.81
CA GLU A 207 45.89 -29.54 -26.77
C GLU A 207 44.58 -30.34 -26.76
N GLU A 208 44.63 -31.66 -26.72
CA GLU A 208 43.46 -32.54 -26.64
C GLU A 208 42.65 -32.28 -25.38
N LYS A 209 43.29 -32.21 -24.20
CA LYS A 209 42.63 -31.91 -22.92
C LYS A 209 42.03 -30.51 -22.91
N MET A 210 42.69 -29.51 -23.48
CA MET A 210 42.16 -28.15 -23.58
C MET A 210 40.94 -28.06 -24.49
N LYS A 211 40.93 -28.77 -25.61
CA LYS A 211 39.75 -28.87 -26.50
C LYS A 211 38.57 -29.51 -25.79
N TYR A 212 38.79 -30.55 -25.03
CA TYR A 212 37.77 -31.21 -24.22
C TYR A 212 37.27 -30.26 -23.10
N GLY A 213 38.18 -29.64 -22.36
CA GLY A 213 37.85 -28.64 -21.35
C GLY A 213 37.01 -27.48 -21.90
N ALA A 214 37.28 -27.02 -23.12
CA ALA A 214 36.52 -25.97 -23.78
C ALA A 214 35.05 -26.38 -24.02
N VAL A 215 34.78 -27.65 -24.34
CA VAL A 215 33.41 -28.18 -24.46
C VAL A 215 32.67 -28.09 -23.11
N LEU A 216 33.34 -28.53 -22.03
CA LEU A 216 32.76 -28.47 -20.67
C LEU A 216 32.45 -27.02 -20.24
N VAL A 217 33.35 -26.08 -20.53
CA VAL A 217 33.13 -24.66 -20.23
C VAL A 217 31.88 -24.11 -20.94
N VAL A 218 31.65 -24.52 -22.19
CA VAL A 218 30.45 -24.11 -22.94
C VAL A 218 29.19 -24.73 -22.33
N PHE A 219 29.22 -25.98 -21.96
CA PHE A 219 28.11 -26.64 -21.27
C PHE A 219 27.77 -25.91 -19.96
N ILE A 220 28.75 -25.63 -19.10
CA ILE A 220 28.58 -24.89 -17.87
C ILE A 220 27.95 -23.52 -18.16
N LYS A 221 28.47 -22.78 -19.13
CA LYS A 221 27.93 -21.46 -19.53
C LYS A 221 26.48 -21.54 -20.00
N ARG A 222 26.17 -22.49 -20.90
CA ARG A 222 24.84 -22.61 -21.51
C ARG A 222 23.82 -23.15 -20.53
N CYS A 223 24.17 -24.15 -19.73
CA CYS A 223 23.32 -24.63 -18.65
C CYS A 223 22.99 -23.52 -17.66
N SER A 224 23.99 -22.74 -17.21
CA SER A 224 23.77 -21.58 -16.32
C SER A 224 22.84 -20.55 -16.94
N ASN A 225 22.98 -20.23 -18.24
CA ASN A 225 22.11 -19.28 -18.93
C ASN A 225 20.67 -19.79 -19.03
N LEU A 226 20.45 -21.07 -19.33
CA LEU A 226 19.12 -21.67 -19.38
C LEU A 226 18.44 -21.64 -18.00
N ILE A 227 19.17 -21.92 -16.93
CA ILE A 227 18.65 -21.82 -15.56
C ILE A 227 18.27 -20.38 -15.23
N LEU A 228 19.06 -19.38 -15.60
CA LEU A 228 18.73 -17.97 -15.41
C LEU A 228 17.46 -17.58 -16.18
N LEU A 229 17.31 -18.03 -17.42
CA LEU A 229 16.11 -17.79 -18.22
C LEU A 229 14.87 -18.46 -17.61
N MET A 230 15.00 -19.69 -17.09
CA MET A 230 13.93 -20.42 -16.41
C MET A 230 13.41 -19.68 -15.16
N HIS A 231 14.28 -18.96 -14.46
CA HIS A 231 13.88 -18.14 -13.31
C HIS A 231 13.21 -16.80 -13.71
N GLN A 232 13.44 -16.33 -14.95
CA GLN A 232 12.89 -15.07 -15.44
C GLN A 232 11.57 -15.27 -16.21
N LYS A 233 11.42 -16.41 -16.88
CA LYS A 233 10.29 -16.72 -17.77
C LYS A 233 9.75 -18.10 -17.46
N GLU A 234 8.45 -18.24 -17.45
CA GLU A 234 7.75 -19.52 -17.27
C GLU A 234 7.95 -20.45 -18.48
N LYS A 235 7.94 -19.88 -19.67
CA LYS A 235 8.21 -20.59 -20.93
C LYS A 235 9.40 -19.97 -21.65
N ILE A 236 10.18 -20.80 -22.29
CA ILE A 236 11.40 -20.43 -23.01
C ILE A 236 11.24 -20.90 -24.47
N SER A 237 11.67 -20.06 -25.41
CA SER A 237 11.67 -20.42 -26.83
C SER A 237 12.67 -21.55 -27.11
N THR A 238 12.28 -22.51 -27.95
CA THR A 238 13.19 -23.56 -28.47
C THR A 238 14.40 -22.97 -29.24
N GLY A 239 14.32 -21.71 -29.64
CA GLY A 239 15.48 -20.96 -30.17
C GLY A 239 16.62 -20.83 -29.18
N GLU A 240 16.35 -20.72 -27.86
CA GLU A 240 17.41 -20.71 -26.84
C GLU A 240 18.09 -22.09 -26.70
N PHE A 241 17.33 -23.17 -26.84
CA PHE A 241 17.87 -24.52 -26.91
C PHE A 241 18.76 -24.67 -28.17
N GLN A 242 18.29 -24.21 -29.35
CA GLN A 242 19.07 -24.23 -30.57
C GLN A 242 20.41 -23.50 -30.41
N ILE A 243 20.38 -22.27 -29.87
CA ILE A 243 21.59 -21.47 -29.63
C ILE A 243 22.55 -22.22 -28.70
N ALA A 244 22.03 -22.89 -27.67
CA ALA A 244 22.86 -23.65 -26.72
C ALA A 244 23.52 -24.84 -27.40
N VAL A 245 22.76 -25.61 -28.16
CA VAL A 245 23.29 -26.78 -28.92
C VAL A 245 24.28 -26.34 -29.98
N GLU A 246 23.96 -25.33 -30.81
CA GLU A 246 24.82 -24.80 -31.86
C GLU A 246 26.19 -24.36 -31.31
N GLU A 247 26.20 -23.61 -30.19
CA GLU A 247 27.45 -23.20 -29.56
C GLU A 247 28.25 -24.42 -29.07
N SER A 248 27.61 -25.40 -28.44
CA SER A 248 28.26 -26.62 -28.00
C SER A 248 28.86 -27.42 -29.17
N LEU A 249 28.10 -27.57 -30.25
CA LEU A 249 28.58 -28.26 -31.47
C LEU A 249 29.77 -27.53 -32.11
N ARG A 250 29.87 -26.21 -32.01
CA ARG A 250 31.04 -25.46 -32.48
C ARG A 250 32.30 -25.87 -31.77
N TYR A 251 32.25 -26.08 -30.46
CA TYR A 251 33.40 -26.53 -29.69
C TYR A 251 33.68 -28.04 -29.84
N ILE A 252 32.63 -28.83 -30.07
CA ILE A 252 32.76 -30.26 -30.42
C ILE A 252 33.51 -30.43 -31.75
N ARG A 253 33.23 -29.55 -32.74
CA ARG A 253 33.96 -29.53 -34.04
C ARG A 253 35.44 -29.25 -33.87
N LEU A 254 35.88 -28.52 -32.82
CA LEU A 254 37.31 -28.33 -32.49
C LEU A 254 38.00 -29.61 -32.10
N ASN A 255 37.27 -30.63 -31.60
CA ASN A 255 37.76 -31.98 -31.29
C ASN A 255 37.78 -32.91 -32.51
N GLY A 256 37.60 -32.38 -33.73
CA GLY A 256 37.67 -33.15 -34.96
C GLY A 256 36.36 -33.84 -35.37
N VAL A 257 35.28 -33.65 -34.64
CA VAL A 257 33.97 -34.25 -34.90
C VAL A 257 33.23 -33.44 -35.97
N ARG A 258 32.66 -34.08 -36.98
CA ARG A 258 31.74 -33.44 -37.94
C ARG A 258 30.34 -33.38 -37.27
N ALA A 259 29.99 -32.24 -36.75
CA ALA A 259 28.72 -32.07 -35.98
C ALA A 259 27.78 -31.13 -36.71
N ILE A 260 26.49 -31.51 -36.83
CA ILE A 260 25.42 -30.75 -37.49
C ILE A 260 24.19 -30.79 -36.61
N GLU A 261 23.40 -29.70 -36.62
CA GLU A 261 22.07 -29.66 -35.99
C GLU A 261 20.98 -29.44 -37.04
N ASN A 262 19.78 -29.94 -36.73
CA ASN A 262 18.52 -29.68 -37.43
C ASN A 262 17.44 -29.48 -36.36
N ILE A 263 17.25 -28.22 -35.92
CA ILE A 263 16.41 -27.86 -34.79
C ILE A 263 15.33 -26.89 -35.22
N GLU A 264 14.07 -27.23 -34.97
CA GLU A 264 12.94 -26.32 -35.14
C GLU A 264 12.87 -25.31 -33.96
N SER A 265 12.78 -24.00 -34.26
CA SER A 265 12.99 -22.92 -33.26
C SER A 265 11.78 -22.09 -32.88
N ASP A 266 10.58 -22.39 -33.41
CA ASP A 266 9.43 -21.52 -33.30
C ASP A 266 8.43 -21.87 -32.16
N MET A 267 8.82 -22.73 -31.23
CA MET A 267 7.95 -23.22 -30.17
C MET A 267 8.38 -22.67 -28.79
N GLU A 268 7.44 -22.62 -27.86
CA GLU A 268 7.70 -22.28 -26.47
C GLU A 268 7.45 -23.52 -25.57
N LEU A 269 8.43 -23.89 -24.78
CA LEU A 269 8.41 -25.02 -23.85
C LEU A 269 8.66 -24.56 -22.43
N SER A 270 8.37 -25.42 -21.45
CA SER A 270 8.75 -25.14 -20.06
C SER A 270 10.28 -25.07 -19.94
N GLY A 271 10.77 -24.19 -19.08
CA GLY A 271 12.21 -24.07 -18.86
C GLY A 271 12.85 -25.36 -18.37
N SER A 272 12.14 -26.17 -17.58
CA SER A 272 12.60 -27.50 -17.11
C SER A 272 12.75 -28.49 -18.25
N GLN A 273 11.85 -28.52 -19.23
CA GLN A 273 11.98 -29.40 -20.42
C GLN A 273 13.20 -29.02 -21.25
N ILE A 274 13.40 -27.73 -21.50
CA ILE A 274 14.55 -27.23 -22.27
C ILE A 274 15.87 -27.55 -21.56
N LEU A 275 15.93 -27.29 -20.26
CA LEU A 275 17.11 -27.61 -19.46
C LEU A 275 17.40 -29.12 -19.43
N PHE A 276 16.34 -29.92 -19.29
CA PHE A 276 16.51 -31.39 -19.30
C PHE A 276 17.03 -31.89 -20.64
N MET A 277 16.47 -31.45 -21.77
CA MET A 277 16.93 -31.83 -23.10
C MET A 277 18.38 -31.41 -23.34
N TYR A 278 18.74 -30.19 -22.90
CA TYR A 278 20.13 -29.73 -23.03
C TYR A 278 21.09 -30.57 -22.15
N THR A 279 20.69 -30.90 -20.93
CA THR A 279 21.49 -31.80 -20.05
C THR A 279 21.56 -33.19 -20.62
N PHE A 280 20.49 -33.70 -21.25
CA PHE A 280 20.54 -35.00 -21.94
C PHE A 280 21.54 -34.96 -23.10
N PHE A 281 21.49 -33.94 -23.96
CA PHE A 281 22.45 -33.73 -25.04
C PHE A 281 23.90 -33.67 -24.50
N GLU A 282 24.13 -32.94 -23.42
CA GLU A 282 25.43 -32.85 -22.73
C GLU A 282 25.95 -34.22 -22.31
N ASN A 283 25.16 -34.99 -21.54
CA ASN A 283 25.56 -36.29 -21.05
C ASN A 283 25.83 -37.31 -22.17
N VAL A 284 25.05 -37.29 -23.26
CA VAL A 284 25.32 -38.10 -24.45
C VAL A 284 26.63 -37.67 -25.08
N THR A 285 26.86 -36.38 -25.22
CA THR A 285 28.09 -35.85 -25.81
C THR A 285 29.32 -36.21 -24.99
N GLU A 286 29.27 -36.09 -23.66
CA GLU A 286 30.36 -36.52 -22.78
C GLU A 286 30.69 -38.02 -22.96
N LEU A 287 29.68 -38.87 -23.15
CA LEU A 287 29.85 -40.29 -23.35
C LEU A 287 30.56 -40.65 -24.66
N ILE A 288 30.26 -39.88 -25.76
CA ILE A 288 30.73 -40.18 -27.11
C ILE A 288 31.96 -39.37 -27.54
N LEU A 289 32.25 -38.24 -26.87
CA LEU A 289 33.30 -37.30 -27.25
C LEU A 289 34.67 -37.96 -27.30
N GLY A 290 35.48 -38.06 -28.04
CA GLY A 290 36.77 -38.79 -28.13
C GLY A 290 36.70 -40.11 -28.90
N LYS A 291 35.51 -40.63 -29.20
CA LYS A 291 35.30 -41.82 -30.04
C LYS A 291 34.39 -41.53 -31.24
N CYS A 292 33.77 -40.35 -31.27
CA CYS A 292 32.82 -39.94 -32.26
C CYS A 292 33.50 -39.27 -33.43
N THR A 293 33.09 -39.62 -34.65
CA THR A 293 33.54 -38.94 -35.89
C THR A 293 32.49 -38.03 -36.49
N ASP A 294 31.22 -38.40 -36.37
CA ASP A 294 30.08 -37.69 -36.93
C ASP A 294 28.97 -37.62 -35.91
N LEU A 295 28.36 -36.46 -35.75
CA LEU A 295 27.27 -36.19 -34.81
C LEU A 295 26.17 -35.37 -35.50
N LEU A 296 24.95 -35.90 -35.49
CA LEU A 296 23.74 -35.16 -35.92
C LEU A 296 22.79 -35.04 -34.71
N VAL A 297 22.35 -33.83 -34.45
CA VAL A 297 21.34 -33.53 -33.44
C VAL A 297 20.11 -33.01 -34.13
N SER A 298 18.98 -33.70 -34.02
CA SER A 298 17.69 -33.31 -34.58
C SER A 298 16.69 -33.08 -33.47
N PHE A 299 15.91 -32.01 -33.59
CA PHE A 299 14.87 -31.67 -32.64
C PHE A 299 13.60 -31.32 -33.39
N GLU A 300 12.50 -31.98 -33.04
CA GLU A 300 11.17 -31.77 -33.58
C GLU A 300 10.20 -31.60 -32.42
N CYS A 301 9.30 -30.67 -32.54
CA CYS A 301 8.26 -30.43 -31.56
C CYS A 301 6.90 -30.33 -32.26
N SER A 302 6.01 -31.32 -32.01
CA SER A 302 4.63 -31.34 -32.51
C SER A 302 3.65 -31.65 -31.35
N GLU A 303 3.03 -32.79 -31.36
CA GLU A 303 2.25 -33.31 -30.21
C GLU A 303 3.17 -33.81 -29.10
N GLU A 304 4.32 -34.32 -29.46
CA GLU A 304 5.39 -34.78 -28.61
C GLU A 304 6.68 -33.99 -28.92
N ILE A 305 7.56 -33.90 -27.95
CA ILE A 305 8.89 -33.29 -28.08
C ILE A 305 9.87 -34.39 -28.33
N CYS A 306 10.53 -34.40 -29.47
CA CYS A 306 11.45 -35.42 -29.89
C CYS A 306 12.85 -34.84 -30.06
N LEU A 307 13.82 -35.28 -29.27
CA LEU A 307 15.24 -34.99 -29.42
C LEU A 307 15.95 -36.28 -29.88
N ARG A 308 16.52 -36.26 -31.06
CA ARG A 308 17.27 -37.40 -31.63
C ARG A 308 18.71 -37.01 -31.82
N ILE A 309 19.62 -37.87 -31.31
CA ILE A 309 21.06 -37.77 -31.42
C ILE A 309 21.56 -38.99 -32.19
N GLU A 310 22.16 -38.74 -33.34
CA GLU A 310 22.78 -39.79 -34.17
C GLU A 310 24.30 -39.58 -34.13
N ALA A 311 25.05 -40.60 -33.74
CA ALA A 311 26.49 -40.49 -33.64
C ALA A 311 27.20 -41.71 -34.28
N GLN A 312 28.20 -41.45 -35.11
CA GLN A 312 29.08 -42.49 -35.62
C GLN A 312 30.21 -42.73 -34.63
N VAL A 313 30.15 -43.86 -33.95
CA VAL A 313 31.02 -44.18 -32.81
C VAL A 313 31.44 -45.64 -32.84
N LYS A 314 32.73 -45.93 -32.63
CA LYS A 314 33.23 -47.29 -32.52
C LYS A 314 33.24 -47.75 -31.07
N ASP A 315 32.74 -48.99 -30.85
CA ASP A 315 32.84 -49.70 -29.57
C ASP A 315 32.29 -48.93 -28.36
N ILE A 316 31.07 -48.30 -28.49
CA ILE A 316 30.36 -47.71 -27.35
C ILE A 316 29.13 -48.53 -27.02
N THR A 317 28.93 -48.77 -25.73
CA THR A 317 27.71 -49.32 -25.15
C THR A 317 27.10 -48.26 -24.22
N VAL A 318 25.93 -47.77 -24.55
CA VAL A 318 25.16 -46.88 -23.65
C VAL A 318 24.50 -47.73 -22.56
N PRO A 319 24.68 -47.44 -21.27
CA PRO A 319 24.04 -48.19 -20.21
C PRO A 319 22.51 -48.18 -20.37
N MET A 320 21.83 -49.30 -20.14
CA MET A 320 20.37 -49.40 -20.24
C MET A 320 19.62 -48.48 -19.25
N ASN A 321 20.25 -48.12 -18.15
CA ASN A 321 19.72 -47.19 -17.15
C ASN A 321 20.22 -45.76 -17.31
N PHE A 322 20.72 -45.40 -18.50
CA PHE A 322 21.24 -44.07 -18.78
C PHE A 322 20.16 -43.00 -18.53
N MET A 323 20.39 -42.15 -17.53
CA MET A 323 19.49 -41.10 -17.10
C MET A 323 18.04 -41.52 -16.79
N TYR A 324 17.78 -42.80 -16.50
CA TYR A 324 16.45 -43.38 -16.34
C TYR A 324 15.59 -42.60 -15.36
N ASP A 325 16.08 -42.34 -14.16
CA ASP A 325 15.32 -41.60 -13.12
C ASP A 325 14.86 -40.17 -13.60
N ARG A 326 15.74 -39.49 -14.33
CA ARG A 326 15.44 -38.15 -14.89
C ARG A 326 14.44 -38.22 -16.05
N ILE A 327 14.52 -39.25 -16.88
CA ILE A 327 13.59 -39.46 -17.99
C ILE A 327 12.20 -39.80 -17.47
N GLU A 328 12.11 -40.65 -16.43
CA GLU A 328 10.84 -41.00 -15.78
C GLU A 328 10.16 -39.76 -15.12
N GLU A 329 10.94 -38.88 -14.47
CA GLU A 329 10.49 -37.63 -13.89
C GLU A 329 9.73 -36.79 -14.92
N PHE A 330 10.19 -36.73 -16.17
CA PHE A 330 9.52 -36.01 -17.27
C PHE A 330 8.51 -36.88 -18.04
N SER A 331 8.16 -38.08 -17.56
CA SER A 331 7.29 -39.02 -18.26
C SER A 331 7.79 -39.30 -19.70
N GLY A 332 9.10 -39.26 -19.89
CA GLY A 332 9.75 -39.41 -21.17
C GLY A 332 10.02 -40.90 -21.52
N VAL A 333 10.34 -41.11 -22.77
CA VAL A 333 10.77 -42.42 -23.29
C VAL A 333 12.10 -42.26 -24.01
N LEU A 334 13.07 -43.12 -23.69
CA LEU A 334 14.34 -43.16 -24.40
C LEU A 334 14.41 -44.45 -25.24
N GLN A 335 14.62 -44.31 -26.52
CA GLN A 335 14.90 -45.40 -27.45
C GLN A 335 16.38 -45.36 -27.84
N ILE A 336 17.05 -46.49 -27.78
CA ILE A 336 18.47 -46.65 -28.12
C ILE A 336 18.57 -47.72 -29.20
N GLU A 337 19.01 -47.35 -30.38
CA GLU A 337 19.23 -48.26 -31.49
C GLU A 337 20.70 -48.21 -31.92
N ASN A 338 21.26 -49.37 -32.23
CA ASN A 338 22.63 -49.50 -32.68
C ASN A 338 22.63 -50.18 -34.06
N GLU A 339 23.12 -49.49 -35.07
CA GLU A 339 23.30 -50.03 -36.39
C GLU A 339 24.77 -49.91 -36.83
N GLN A 340 25.47 -51.04 -36.97
CA GLN A 340 26.91 -51.09 -37.27
C GLN A 340 27.77 -50.23 -36.34
N ASP A 341 28.32 -49.13 -36.86
CA ASP A 341 29.13 -48.14 -36.12
C ASP A 341 28.35 -46.87 -35.79
N THR A 342 27.00 -46.86 -35.90
CA THR A 342 26.14 -45.71 -35.63
C THR A 342 25.18 -46.00 -34.47
N ILE A 343 25.12 -45.10 -33.51
CA ILE A 343 24.17 -45.15 -32.41
C ILE A 343 23.11 -44.07 -32.60
N PHE A 344 21.85 -44.44 -32.38
CA PHE A 344 20.70 -43.56 -32.39
C PHE A 344 20.10 -43.48 -30.98
N LEU A 345 20.04 -42.31 -30.41
CA LEU A 345 19.35 -42.06 -29.15
C LEU A 345 18.19 -41.12 -29.42
N THR A 346 16.95 -41.57 -29.18
CA THR A 346 15.75 -40.78 -29.37
C THR A 346 15.06 -40.61 -28.01
N LEU A 347 15.07 -39.39 -27.52
CA LEU A 347 14.35 -38.98 -26.33
C LEU A 347 13.02 -38.33 -26.72
N THR A 348 11.92 -38.91 -26.28
CA THR A 348 10.57 -38.36 -26.51
C THR A 348 9.98 -37.91 -25.18
N LEU A 349 9.48 -36.67 -25.12
CA LEU A 349 8.79 -36.10 -23.97
C LEU A 349 7.36 -35.68 -24.37
N PRO A 350 6.37 -35.74 -23.47
CA PRO A 350 5.04 -35.21 -23.74
C PRO A 350 5.07 -33.69 -23.95
N GLY A 351 4.36 -33.18 -24.98
CA GLY A 351 4.33 -31.76 -25.32
C GLY A 351 3.66 -30.87 -24.25
N ASN A 352 2.76 -31.44 -23.45
CA ASN A 352 2.07 -30.77 -22.35
C ASN A 352 2.37 -31.45 -21.02
N LEU A 353 3.48 -31.09 -20.38
CA LEU A 353 3.60 -31.37 -18.95
C LEU A 353 2.75 -30.37 -18.17
N PRO A 354 1.95 -30.81 -17.14
CA PRO A 354 1.31 -29.88 -16.25
C PRO A 354 2.38 -28.95 -15.64
N VAL A 355 2.14 -27.66 -15.71
CA VAL A 355 2.97 -26.66 -15.05
C VAL A 355 2.94 -27.00 -13.56
N GLU A 356 4.04 -27.42 -12.96
CA GLU A 356 4.14 -27.58 -11.52
C GLU A 356 3.82 -26.24 -10.85
N ASP A 357 2.76 -26.23 -10.04
CA ASP A 357 2.40 -25.08 -9.23
C ASP A 357 3.58 -24.75 -8.29
N LYS A 358 4.20 -23.61 -8.47
CA LYS A 358 5.34 -23.11 -7.68
C LYS A 358 5.05 -22.95 -6.17
N ASN A 359 3.90 -23.47 -5.68
CA ASN A 359 3.43 -23.30 -4.30
C ASN A 359 3.87 -24.42 -3.33
N ASP A 360 4.54 -25.46 -3.78
CA ASP A 360 4.92 -26.59 -2.91
C ASP A 360 6.39 -26.57 -2.42
N ILE A 361 7.09 -25.42 -2.56
CA ILE A 361 8.38 -25.22 -1.89
C ILE A 361 8.23 -24.08 -0.87
N VAL A 362 7.66 -24.43 0.30
CA VAL A 362 7.73 -23.62 1.53
C VAL A 362 9.01 -24.00 2.30
#